data_425d85ef865d2dc67abead1c863c9030
#
_entry.id   425d85ef865d2dc67abead1c863c9030
#
_cell.length_a   1.000
_cell.length_b   1.000
_cell.length_c   1.000
_cell.angle_alpha   90.00
_cell.angle_beta   90.00
_cell.angle_gamma   90.00
#
_symmetry.space_group_name_H-M   'P 1'
#
loop_
_entity.id
_entity.type
_entity.pdbx_description
1 polymer ?
#
loop_
_entity_poly.entity_id
_entity_poly.type
_entity_poly.pdbx_seq_one_letter_code
_entity_poly.pdbx_strand_id
1 'polypeptide(L)'
;MFNIFDIIFSSDYDPYLRNESKNNRINQFEIATNNRLARLKSFTTSIGINVNDKSFQSDKKAKDESEKEIDDEKRDFYSIPWNLNANYSLNYNKGHQSSAFADTTQSLTFSGNIKITKKWKIGFRSGYDFDEKELTYSSVDIYRDLHCWEMLFNWIPIGNHKSYTLTIRVKAAVLRDLKYEKKKDWFTPDYD
;
A
#
# COMPACT_ATOMS: atom_id res chain seq x y z
N MET A 1 11.17 20.04 1.83
CA MET A 1 10.17 19.68 2.86
C MET A 1 9.62 18.31 2.45
N PHE A 2 9.90 17.26 3.19
CA PHE A 2 9.43 15.91 2.85
C PHE A 2 7.99 15.77 3.38
N ASN A 3 7.03 15.56 2.49
CA ASN A 3 5.67 15.21 2.89
C ASN A 3 5.67 13.76 3.38
N ILE A 4 5.79 13.57 4.69
CA ILE A 4 5.73 12.25 5.33
C ILE A 4 4.28 11.77 5.43
N PHE A 5 3.36 12.71 5.57
CA PHE A 5 1.93 12.44 5.70
C PHE A 5 1.15 13.09 4.56
N ASP A 6 0.22 12.35 4.03
CA ASP A 6 -0.78 12.80 3.06
C ASP A 6 -2.16 12.43 3.59
N ILE A 7 -3.02 13.44 3.76
CA ILE A 7 -4.37 13.25 4.27
C ILE A 7 -5.34 13.83 3.25
N ILE A 8 -6.16 12.97 2.69
CA ILE A 8 -7.21 13.31 1.75
C ILE A 8 -8.54 13.07 2.45
N PHE A 9 -9.38 14.08 2.39
CA PHE A 9 -10.71 14.08 2.98
C PHE A 9 -11.72 14.54 1.94
N SER A 10 -12.76 13.75 1.74
CA SER A 10 -13.86 14.08 0.84
C SER A 10 -15.20 13.73 1.48
N SER A 11 -16.19 14.58 1.32
CA SER A 11 -17.53 14.32 1.83
C SER A 11 -18.59 14.90 0.90
N ASP A 12 -19.61 14.12 0.62
CA ASP A 12 -20.77 14.53 -0.16
C ASP A 12 -21.99 14.69 0.73
N TYR A 13 -22.68 15.79 0.54
CA TYR A 13 -23.90 16.12 1.27
C TYR A 13 -25.08 16.32 0.31
N ASP A 14 -26.24 15.80 0.69
CA ASP A 14 -27.50 16.02 -0.03
C ASP A 14 -28.42 16.91 0.80
N PRO A 15 -28.75 18.14 0.32
CA PRO A 15 -29.62 19.05 1.01
C PRO A 15 -31.11 18.71 0.90
N TYR A 16 -31.48 17.72 0.09
CA TYR A 16 -32.85 17.37 -0.16
C TYR A 16 -33.31 16.17 0.67
N LEU A 17 -34.61 16.20 1.02
CA LEU A 17 -35.28 15.08 1.65
C LEU A 17 -35.33 13.88 0.71
N ARG A 18 -35.36 12.72 1.32
CA ARG A 18 -35.48 11.45 0.64
C ARG A 18 -36.66 10.65 1.17
N ASN A 19 -37.42 10.05 0.27
CA ASN A 19 -38.49 9.12 0.64
C ASN A 19 -37.84 7.76 0.96
N GLU A 20 -37.88 7.34 2.21
CA GLU A 20 -37.29 6.07 2.67
C GLU A 20 -37.93 4.85 2.02
N SER A 21 -39.23 4.93 1.72
CA SER A 21 -39.97 3.79 1.13
C SER A 21 -39.73 3.60 -0.36
N LYS A 22 -39.51 4.69 -1.11
CA LYS A 22 -39.33 4.67 -2.58
C LYS A 22 -37.92 4.98 -3.02
N ASN A 23 -37.07 5.31 -2.07
CA ASN A 23 -35.67 5.70 -2.31
C ASN A 23 -35.49 6.85 -3.32
N ASN A 24 -36.51 7.67 -3.50
CA ASN A 24 -36.52 8.80 -4.40
C ASN A 24 -36.24 10.09 -3.65
N ARG A 25 -35.52 11.02 -4.31
CA ARG A 25 -35.33 12.38 -3.86
C ARG A 25 -36.67 13.12 -3.89
N ILE A 26 -37.00 13.78 -2.79
CA ILE A 26 -38.17 14.66 -2.69
C ILE A 26 -37.70 16.07 -2.94
N ASN A 27 -38.46 16.85 -3.69
CA ASN A 27 -38.12 18.26 -3.96
C ASN A 27 -38.45 19.17 -2.75
N GLN A 28 -37.96 18.80 -1.57
CA GLN A 28 -38.06 19.53 -0.33
C GLN A 28 -36.70 19.53 0.35
N PHE A 29 -36.32 20.64 0.95
CA PHE A 29 -35.04 20.73 1.64
C PHE A 29 -35.11 20.12 3.04
N GLU A 30 -34.04 19.45 3.45
CA GLU A 30 -33.86 18.87 4.80
C GLU A 30 -34.03 19.92 5.90
N ILE A 31 -33.63 21.18 5.65
CA ILE A 31 -33.73 22.26 6.60
C ILE A 31 -35.22 22.63 6.94
N ALA A 32 -36.13 22.47 5.98
CA ALA A 32 -37.54 22.81 6.16
C ALA A 32 -38.28 21.78 7.03
N THR A 33 -37.83 20.55 7.09
CA THR A 33 -38.53 19.42 7.77
C THR A 33 -37.77 18.95 8.98
N ASN A 34 -36.47 18.76 8.88
CA ASN A 34 -35.64 18.12 9.92
C ASN A 34 -34.70 19.10 10.63
N ASN A 35 -34.77 20.38 10.30
CA ASN A 35 -33.90 21.43 10.85
C ASN A 35 -32.39 21.10 10.69
N ARG A 36 -32.02 20.36 9.62
CA ARG A 36 -30.65 20.03 9.25
C ARG A 36 -30.31 20.65 7.90
N LEU A 37 -29.12 21.22 7.76
CA LEU A 37 -28.68 21.88 6.53
C LEU A 37 -28.58 20.91 5.35
N ALA A 38 -28.08 19.70 5.60
CA ALA A 38 -27.93 18.65 4.61
C ALA A 38 -27.68 17.31 5.31
N ARG A 39 -27.90 16.23 4.57
CA ARG A 39 -27.63 14.87 5.00
C ARG A 39 -26.31 14.40 4.40
N LEU A 40 -25.45 13.77 5.21
CA LEU A 40 -24.24 13.13 4.73
C LEU A 40 -24.61 11.93 3.83
N LYS A 41 -24.14 11.96 2.59
CA LYS A 41 -24.34 10.91 1.59
C LYS A 41 -23.17 9.96 1.54
N SER A 42 -21.96 10.51 1.44
CA SER A 42 -20.74 9.72 1.44
C SER A 42 -19.62 10.50 2.13
N PHE A 43 -18.68 9.73 2.65
CA PHE A 43 -17.50 10.22 3.32
C PHE A 43 -16.33 9.33 2.99
N THR A 44 -15.24 9.89 2.51
CA THR A 44 -14.02 9.16 2.20
C THR A 44 -12.85 9.85 2.87
N THR A 45 -12.06 9.09 3.60
CA THR A 45 -10.79 9.54 4.17
C THR A 45 -9.68 8.60 3.72
N SER A 46 -8.58 9.18 3.28
CA SER A 46 -7.34 8.45 2.99
C SER A 46 -6.19 9.10 3.74
N ILE A 47 -5.45 8.29 4.49
CA ILE A 47 -4.27 8.72 5.25
C ILE A 47 -3.08 7.94 4.71
N GLY A 48 -2.21 8.64 3.99
CA GLY A 48 -0.96 8.12 3.46
C GLY A 48 0.22 8.47 4.34
N ILE A 49 1.11 7.53 4.54
CA ILE A 49 2.41 7.70 5.20
C ILE A 49 3.48 7.22 4.24
N ASN A 50 4.44 8.09 3.93
CA ASN A 50 5.60 7.76 3.11
C ASN A 50 6.87 8.08 3.87
N VAL A 51 7.61 7.06 4.25
CA VAL A 51 8.83 7.16 5.05
C VAL A 51 9.97 6.47 4.33
N ASN A 52 11.12 7.10 4.33
CA ASN A 52 12.32 6.55 3.72
C ASN A 52 13.55 6.84 4.58
N ASP A 53 14.69 6.26 4.22
CA ASP A 53 15.97 6.46 4.90
C ASP A 53 16.34 7.94 5.08
N LYS A 54 15.98 8.80 4.11
CA LYS A 54 16.26 10.24 4.15
C LYS A 54 15.31 11.03 5.04
N SER A 55 14.13 10.49 5.35
CA SER A 55 13.13 11.14 6.21
C SER A 55 13.63 11.31 7.64
N PHE A 56 14.60 10.51 8.09
CA PHE A 56 15.19 10.54 9.42
C PHE A 56 16.61 11.10 9.46
N GLN A 57 17.19 11.45 8.30
CA GLN A 57 18.45 12.15 8.24
C GLN A 57 18.22 13.66 8.51
N SER A 58 17.75 13.96 9.71
CA SER A 58 17.68 15.32 10.23
C SER A 58 19.09 15.88 10.39
N ASP A 59 19.39 16.98 9.69
CA ASP A 59 20.39 18.04 9.95
C ASP A 59 21.69 17.72 10.76
N LYS A 60 22.24 16.51 10.65
CA LYS A 60 23.58 16.23 11.16
C LYS A 60 24.73 16.66 10.25
N LYS A 61 24.44 17.46 9.22
CA LYS A 61 25.47 18.00 8.34
C LYS A 61 26.06 19.36 8.78
N ALA A 62 26.02 19.66 10.05
CA ALA A 62 26.64 20.90 10.57
C ALA A 62 27.47 20.67 11.83
N LYS A 63 28.26 19.59 11.92
CA LYS A 63 29.42 19.46 12.83
C LYS A 63 30.07 18.12 12.56
N ASP A 64 31.23 18.20 12.00
CA ASP A 64 32.45 17.43 12.12
C ASP A 64 33.12 17.16 10.78
N GLU A 65 33.81 18.20 10.29
CA GLU A 65 34.96 18.04 9.42
C GLU A 65 36.22 17.81 10.28
N SER A 66 36.18 16.96 11.26
CA SER A 66 37.39 16.52 11.94
C SER A 66 37.09 15.28 12.80
N GLU A 67 37.23 14.12 12.18
CA GLU A 67 37.81 12.93 12.79
C GLU A 67 37.79 11.75 11.80
N LYS A 68 38.95 11.60 11.16
CA LYS A 68 39.74 10.41 10.82
C LYS A 68 39.04 9.05 10.80
N GLU A 69 39.25 8.41 9.60
CA GLU A 69 39.57 6.98 9.44
C GLU A 69 39.03 6.05 10.56
N ILE A 70 37.79 5.70 10.52
CA ILE A 70 37.29 4.55 11.25
C ILE A 70 36.41 3.74 10.28
N ASP A 71 37.03 2.64 9.82
CA ASP A 71 36.40 1.42 9.34
C ASP A 71 35.23 1.60 8.34
N ASP A 72 35.56 1.60 7.05
CA ASP A 72 34.61 1.65 5.94
C ASP A 72 33.54 0.53 5.99
N GLU A 73 33.83 -0.56 6.66
CA GLU A 73 32.91 -1.70 6.79
C GLU A 73 31.76 -1.44 7.78
N LYS A 74 31.95 -0.58 8.78
CA LYS A 74 30.89 -0.20 9.73
C LYS A 74 29.98 0.92 9.23
N ARG A 75 30.42 1.76 8.31
CA ARG A 75 29.60 2.86 7.76
C ARG A 75 28.54 2.37 6.77
N ASP A 76 28.76 1.28 6.08
CA ASP A 76 27.81 0.72 5.11
C ASP A 76 26.51 0.20 5.76
N PHE A 77 26.52 -0.11 7.05
CA PHE A 77 25.34 -0.61 7.78
C PHE A 77 24.32 0.49 8.14
N TYR A 78 24.76 1.74 8.29
CA TYR A 78 23.89 2.87 8.66
C TYR A 78 23.24 3.57 7.47
N SER A 79 23.56 3.18 6.24
CA SER A 79 23.07 3.79 5.01
C SER A 79 22.32 2.80 4.12
N ILE A 80 21.57 1.89 4.71
CA ILE A 80 20.71 0.97 3.97
C ILE A 80 19.53 1.78 3.39
N PRO A 81 19.43 1.97 2.06
CA PRO A 81 18.30 2.68 1.49
C PRO A 81 17.04 1.82 1.59
N TRP A 82 16.03 2.37 2.23
CA TRP A 82 14.72 1.76 2.35
C TRP A 82 13.61 2.79 2.15
N ASN A 83 12.45 2.32 1.77
CA ASN A 83 11.22 3.10 1.77
C ASN A 83 10.06 2.25 2.26
N LEU A 84 9.16 2.87 2.96
CA LEU A 84 7.92 2.30 3.47
C LEU A 84 6.78 3.25 3.12
N ASN A 85 5.74 2.70 2.50
CA ASN A 85 4.49 3.40 2.24
C ASN A 85 3.38 2.64 2.94
N ALA A 86 2.54 3.34 3.68
CA ALA A 86 1.31 2.82 4.25
C ALA A 86 0.18 3.76 3.88
N ASN A 87 -0.96 3.21 3.49
CA ASN A 87 -2.16 3.98 3.18
C ASN A 87 -3.36 3.31 3.83
N TYR A 88 -4.01 4.05 4.70
CA TYR A 88 -5.29 3.68 5.29
C TYR A 88 -6.41 4.41 4.56
N SER A 89 -7.44 3.69 4.16
CA SER A 89 -8.63 4.27 3.54
C SER A 89 -9.89 3.83 4.28
N LEU A 90 -10.76 4.80 4.52
CA LEU A 90 -12.09 4.61 5.08
C LEU A 90 -13.11 5.22 4.14
N ASN A 91 -14.04 4.40 3.66
CA ASN A 91 -15.15 4.83 2.83
C ASN A 91 -16.45 4.54 3.57
N TYR A 92 -17.24 5.58 3.76
CA TYR A 92 -18.59 5.51 4.28
C TYR A 92 -19.55 5.89 3.16
N ASN A 93 -20.48 5.03 2.83
CA ASN A 93 -21.51 5.31 1.82
C ASN A 93 -22.89 4.95 2.38
N LYS A 94 -23.72 5.96 2.51
CA LYS A 94 -25.13 5.78 2.80
C LYS A 94 -25.88 5.62 1.49
N GLY A 95 -25.79 4.41 0.92
CA GLY A 95 -26.25 4.07 -0.42
C GLY A 95 -27.66 4.48 -0.77
N HIS A 96 -27.97 4.36 -2.05
CA HIS A 96 -29.27 4.66 -2.64
C HIS A 96 -30.31 3.58 -2.33
N GLN A 97 -29.90 2.47 -1.77
CA GLN A 97 -30.76 1.32 -1.54
C GLN A 97 -31.29 1.31 -0.09
N SER A 98 -32.50 0.87 0.06
CA SER A 98 -33.36 0.81 1.26
C SER A 98 -32.78 -0.02 2.43
N SER A 99 -31.47 -0.25 2.51
CA SER A 99 -30.89 -0.84 3.69
C SER A 99 -30.64 0.25 4.74
N ALA A 100 -31.18 0.04 5.91
CA ALA A 100 -31.03 0.92 7.08
C ALA A 100 -29.57 1.02 7.55
N PHE A 101 -28.65 0.32 6.90
CA PHE A 101 -27.24 0.25 7.24
C PHE A 101 -26.40 1.00 6.21
N ALA A 102 -25.60 1.90 6.70
CA ALA A 102 -24.54 2.52 5.92
C ALA A 102 -23.46 1.47 5.63
N ASP A 103 -23.01 1.43 4.39
CA ASP A 103 -21.90 0.60 3.99
C ASP A 103 -20.60 1.32 4.35
N THR A 104 -19.80 0.72 5.20
CA THR A 104 -18.53 1.28 5.65
C THR A 104 -17.45 0.28 5.31
N THR A 105 -16.51 0.66 4.45
CA THR A 105 -15.37 -0.17 4.09
C THR A 105 -14.07 0.45 4.60
N GLN A 106 -13.23 -0.37 5.19
CA GLN A 106 -11.94 0.04 5.74
C GLN A 106 -10.84 -0.86 5.22
N SER A 107 -9.78 -0.25 4.71
CA SER A 107 -8.63 -1.01 4.24
C SER A 107 -7.32 -0.31 4.60
N LEU A 108 -6.30 -1.12 4.87
CA LEU A 108 -4.93 -0.70 5.08
C LEU A 108 -4.06 -1.38 4.04
N THR A 109 -3.33 -0.62 3.24
CA THR A 109 -2.32 -1.15 2.34
C THR A 109 -0.94 -0.69 2.77
N PHE A 110 0.04 -1.57 2.67
CA PHE A 110 1.42 -1.22 2.97
C PHE A 110 2.38 -1.90 2.00
N SER A 111 3.41 -1.17 1.63
CA SER A 111 4.45 -1.64 0.72
C SER A 111 5.78 -1.02 1.09
N GLY A 112 6.85 -1.72 0.82
CA GLY A 112 8.17 -1.21 1.07
C GLY A 112 9.24 -1.92 0.26
N ASN A 113 10.39 -1.27 0.19
CA ASN A 113 11.59 -1.82 -0.42
C ASN A 113 12.78 -1.54 0.48
N ILE A 114 13.66 -2.52 0.59
CA ILE A 114 14.91 -2.41 1.33
C ILE A 114 16.06 -2.97 0.48
N LYS A 115 17.15 -2.23 0.40
CA LYS A 115 18.40 -2.70 -0.21
C LYS A 115 19.35 -3.13 0.89
N ILE A 116 19.27 -4.38 1.33
CA ILE A 116 20.11 -4.91 2.41
C ILE A 116 21.59 -4.77 2.10
N THR A 117 21.96 -4.96 0.83
CA THR A 117 23.32 -4.74 0.32
C THR A 117 23.24 -4.17 -1.09
N LYS A 118 24.41 -3.79 -1.67
CA LYS A 118 24.49 -3.38 -3.09
C LYS A 118 23.96 -4.46 -4.05
N LYS A 119 23.94 -5.72 -3.60
CA LYS A 119 23.54 -6.89 -4.41
C LYS A 119 22.16 -7.46 -4.06
N TRP A 120 21.57 -7.10 -2.93
CA TRP A 120 20.30 -7.61 -2.46
C TRP A 120 19.26 -6.51 -2.33
N LYS A 121 18.11 -6.73 -2.95
CA LYS A 121 16.92 -5.89 -2.79
C LYS A 121 15.73 -6.78 -2.44
N ILE A 122 14.97 -6.36 -1.45
CA ILE A 122 13.72 -7.02 -1.05
C ILE A 122 12.62 -5.98 -1.15
N GLY A 123 11.56 -6.33 -1.85
CA GLY A 123 10.31 -5.60 -1.90
C GLY A 123 9.21 -6.41 -1.24
N PHE A 124 8.26 -5.74 -0.63
CA PHE A 124 7.05 -6.38 -0.13
C PHE A 124 5.84 -5.48 -0.35
N ARG A 125 4.70 -6.10 -0.52
CA ARG A 125 3.40 -5.45 -0.59
C ARG A 125 2.37 -6.33 0.09
N SER A 126 1.51 -5.72 0.88
CA SER A 126 0.41 -6.40 1.53
C SER A 126 -0.71 -5.41 1.84
N GLY A 127 -1.85 -5.91 2.23
CA GLY A 127 -2.96 -5.12 2.72
C GLY A 127 -3.75 -5.90 3.76
N TYR A 128 -4.59 -5.20 4.48
CA TYR A 128 -5.52 -5.75 5.45
C TYR A 128 -6.90 -5.14 5.20
N ASP A 129 -7.89 -5.99 5.04
CA ASP A 129 -9.29 -5.63 5.00
C ASP A 129 -9.88 -5.77 6.41
N PHE A 130 -10.44 -4.67 6.94
CA PHE A 130 -11.01 -4.67 8.29
C PHE A 130 -12.42 -5.26 8.33
N ASP A 131 -13.11 -5.29 7.19
CA ASP A 131 -14.48 -5.79 7.09
C ASP A 131 -14.47 -7.32 7.02
N GLU A 132 -13.61 -7.87 6.20
CA GLU A 132 -13.37 -9.31 6.06
C GLU A 132 -12.42 -9.85 7.14
N LYS A 133 -11.69 -8.97 7.83
CA LYS A 133 -10.66 -9.28 8.86
C LYS A 133 -9.55 -10.18 8.33
N GLU A 134 -9.21 -10.03 7.07
CA GLU A 134 -8.24 -10.86 6.37
C GLU A 134 -7.13 -10.02 5.74
N LEU A 135 -5.99 -10.66 5.55
CA LEU A 135 -4.92 -10.10 4.74
C LEU A 135 -5.28 -10.23 3.27
N THR A 136 -5.28 -9.11 2.57
CA THR A 136 -5.48 -9.08 1.13
C THR A 136 -4.26 -9.65 0.40
N TYR A 137 -4.24 -9.49 -0.92
CA TYR A 137 -3.10 -9.89 -1.74
C TYR A 137 -1.76 -9.43 -1.14
N SER A 138 -0.88 -10.39 -0.88
CA SER A 138 0.47 -10.13 -0.35
C SER A 138 1.51 -10.67 -1.30
N SER A 139 2.56 -9.91 -1.56
CA SER A 139 3.68 -10.32 -2.39
C SER A 139 5.02 -9.93 -1.78
N VAL A 140 6.01 -10.79 -1.99
CA VAL A 140 7.41 -10.55 -1.64
C VAL A 140 8.24 -10.73 -2.88
N ASP A 141 9.05 -9.73 -3.20
CA ASP A 141 9.96 -9.70 -4.33
C ASP A 141 11.40 -9.66 -3.82
N ILE A 142 12.19 -10.62 -4.21
CA ILE A 142 13.62 -10.68 -3.86
C ILE A 142 14.45 -10.60 -5.14
N TYR A 143 15.31 -9.63 -5.21
CA TYR A 143 16.29 -9.48 -6.28
C TYR A 143 17.70 -9.67 -5.71
N ARG A 144 18.50 -10.48 -6.40
CA ARG A 144 19.92 -10.65 -6.10
C ARG A 144 20.78 -10.50 -7.33
N ASP A 145 21.78 -9.67 -7.21
CA ASP A 145 22.86 -9.52 -8.17
C ASP A 145 23.91 -10.63 -7.96
N LEU A 146 24.08 -11.50 -8.96
CA LEU A 146 25.05 -12.58 -8.99
C LEU A 146 26.20 -12.29 -9.95
N HIS A 147 26.59 -11.03 -10.10
CA HIS A 147 27.64 -10.54 -10.99
C HIS A 147 27.22 -10.57 -12.48
N CYS A 148 27.46 -11.66 -13.19
CA CYS A 148 27.04 -11.84 -14.58
C CYS A 148 25.58 -12.30 -14.71
N TRP A 149 25.00 -12.82 -13.64
CA TRP A 149 23.64 -13.31 -13.55
C TRP A 149 22.82 -12.44 -12.60
N GLU A 150 21.52 -12.54 -12.71
CA GLU A 150 20.58 -11.99 -11.74
C GLU A 150 19.55 -13.05 -11.34
N MET A 151 19.17 -13.01 -10.08
CA MET A 151 18.11 -13.85 -9.52
C MET A 151 16.93 -12.96 -9.15
N LEU A 152 15.77 -13.34 -9.62
CA LEU A 152 14.48 -12.75 -9.26
C LEU A 152 13.63 -13.85 -8.62
N PHE A 153 13.12 -13.58 -7.45
CA PHE A 153 12.20 -14.45 -6.75
C PHE A 153 10.96 -13.63 -6.37
N ASN A 154 9.84 -14.00 -6.92
CA ASN A 154 8.53 -13.45 -6.57
C ASN A 154 7.74 -14.52 -5.83
N TRP A 155 7.14 -14.16 -4.72
CA TRP A 155 6.36 -15.04 -3.88
C TRP A 155 5.07 -14.38 -3.43
N ILE A 156 3.95 -15.07 -3.65
CA ILE A 156 2.61 -14.71 -3.23
C ILE A 156 2.15 -15.75 -2.20
N PRO A 157 2.35 -15.48 -0.89
CA PRO A 157 2.05 -16.46 0.17
C PRO A 157 0.57 -16.57 0.52
N ILE A 158 -0.24 -15.51 0.25
CA ILE A 158 -1.60 -15.35 0.76
C ILE A 158 -2.54 -15.01 -0.39
N GLY A 159 -3.78 -15.45 -0.28
CA GLY A 159 -4.85 -15.28 -1.28
C GLY A 159 -5.18 -16.59 -1.99
N ASN A 160 -6.19 -16.54 -2.87
CA ASN A 160 -6.71 -17.71 -3.59
C ASN A 160 -5.72 -18.25 -4.64
N HIS A 161 -4.79 -17.41 -5.09
CA HIS A 161 -3.74 -17.73 -6.05
C HIS A 161 -2.36 -17.62 -5.40
N LYS A 162 -2.03 -18.59 -4.56
CA LYS A 162 -0.67 -18.69 -4.00
C LYS A 162 0.30 -19.14 -5.07
N SER A 163 1.44 -18.48 -5.19
CA SER A 163 2.43 -18.83 -6.21
C SER A 163 3.83 -18.40 -5.83
N TYR A 164 4.81 -19.03 -6.42
CA TYR A 164 6.16 -18.47 -6.49
C TYR A 164 6.76 -18.65 -7.87
N THR A 165 7.59 -17.71 -8.24
CA THR A 165 8.40 -17.74 -9.46
C THR A 165 9.84 -17.43 -9.10
N LEU A 166 10.73 -18.36 -9.41
CA LEU A 166 12.17 -18.16 -9.32
C LEU A 166 12.75 -18.08 -10.73
N THR A 167 13.39 -16.99 -11.07
CA THR A 167 14.08 -16.80 -12.34
C THR A 167 15.54 -16.46 -12.09
N ILE A 168 16.44 -17.21 -12.70
CA ILE A 168 17.87 -16.92 -12.73
C ILE A 168 18.24 -16.74 -14.21
N ARG A 169 18.74 -15.57 -14.58
CA ARG A 169 19.07 -15.25 -15.97
C ARG A 169 20.36 -14.46 -16.10
N VAL A 170 20.94 -14.48 -17.28
CA VAL A 170 22.10 -13.66 -17.62
C VAL A 170 21.68 -12.21 -17.77
N LYS A 171 22.49 -11.29 -17.23
CA LYS A 171 22.24 -9.85 -17.31
C LYS A 171 22.45 -9.28 -18.72
N ALA A 172 23.37 -9.86 -19.51
CA ALA A 172 23.65 -9.41 -20.85
C ALA A 172 22.41 -9.51 -21.73
N ALA A 173 22.05 -8.41 -22.40
CA ALA A 173 20.82 -8.32 -23.20
C ALA A 173 20.78 -9.37 -24.32
N VAL A 174 21.92 -9.69 -24.93
CA VAL A 174 22.07 -10.68 -26.01
C VAL A 174 21.82 -12.11 -25.52
N LEU A 175 22.03 -12.40 -24.24
CA LEU A 175 21.92 -13.74 -23.66
C LEU A 175 20.73 -13.87 -22.69
N ARG A 176 19.74 -13.00 -22.74
CA ARG A 176 18.57 -13.02 -21.85
C ARG A 176 17.72 -14.27 -21.96
N ASP A 177 17.79 -14.96 -23.08
CA ASP A 177 17.09 -16.23 -23.29
C ASP A 177 17.74 -17.37 -22.53
N LEU A 178 19.01 -17.21 -22.09
CA LEU A 178 19.66 -18.14 -21.20
C LEU A 178 19.17 -17.89 -19.77
N LYS A 179 18.08 -18.57 -19.42
CA LYS A 179 17.42 -18.46 -18.12
C LYS A 179 16.99 -19.82 -17.59
N TYR A 180 17.04 -19.92 -16.28
CA TYR A 180 16.35 -20.96 -15.53
C TYR A 180 15.12 -20.34 -14.88
N GLU A 181 13.97 -20.91 -15.11
CA GLU A 181 12.71 -20.44 -14.52
C GLU A 181 11.98 -21.62 -13.87
N LYS A 182 11.61 -21.44 -12.61
CA LYS A 182 10.77 -22.37 -11.88
C LYS A 182 9.57 -21.63 -11.34
N LYS A 183 8.39 -22.05 -11.76
CA LYS A 183 7.10 -21.51 -11.32
C LYS A 183 6.28 -22.61 -10.68
N LYS A 184 5.59 -22.29 -9.61
CA LYS A 184 4.58 -23.14 -9.01
C LYS A 184 3.41 -22.27 -8.54
N ASP A 185 2.24 -22.67 -8.96
CA ASP A 185 0.97 -22.04 -8.60
C ASP A 185 0.15 -23.07 -7.79
N TRP A 186 -0.53 -22.57 -6.77
CA TRP A 186 -1.54 -23.31 -6.02
C TRP A 186 -2.84 -22.53 -6.11
N PHE A 187 -3.81 -23.13 -6.73
CA PHE A 187 -5.16 -22.62 -6.75
C PHE A 187 -5.95 -23.33 -5.65
N THR A 188 -6.51 -22.57 -4.71
CA THR A 188 -7.49 -23.06 -3.74
C THR A 188 -8.85 -22.56 -4.22
N PRO A 189 -9.73 -23.41 -4.77
CA PRO A 189 -11.08 -22.96 -5.11
C PRO A 189 -11.82 -22.63 -3.82
N ASP A 190 -12.48 -21.47 -3.82
CA ASP A 190 -13.42 -21.13 -2.76
C ASP A 190 -14.62 -22.06 -2.90
N TYR A 191 -14.80 -22.94 -1.95
CA TYR A 191 -16.03 -23.68 -1.79
C TYR A 191 -16.88 -22.86 -0.80
N ASP A 192 -17.83 -22.08 -1.35
CA ASP A 192 -18.96 -21.52 -0.60
C ASP A 192 -19.94 -22.64 -0.18
#